data_9f1b0f516116b07d9f3d336edb06e352
#
_entry.id   9f1b0f516116b07d9f3d336edb06e352
#
_cell.length_a   1.000
_cell.length_b   1.000
_cell.length_c   1.000
_cell.angle_alpha   90.00
_cell.angle_beta   90.00
_cell.angle_gamma   90.00
#
_symmetry.space_group_name_H-M   'P 1'
#
loop_
_entity.id
_entity.type
_entity.pdbx_description
1 polymer ?
#
loop_
_entity_poly.entity_id
_entity_poly.type
_entity_poly.pdbx_seq_one_letter_code
_entity_poly.pdbx_strand_id
1 'polypeptide(L)'
;MRFSTTFVLAAALGICAVAPAFAQGTGRSLDIEPGARQNGLGAAGVALAEDATGVTWWNPAGLGFVNKSAIEVSYAQLVPGLASDVSYSYATYVRPVQGWGAFGLGLVFLNYGTTPGTDTNGNPTGDFTSNEVSPAVYWGTRLLPEFSVGASLKYIRIQLAPQAQSGVGSTFGLDLAALYRIPAARLNFGVNVQNLGPSVTFINEDQRSPLSRNLKVGAAWEAYNKDQFRFLLVGDFNQSLVTSGFYQMNGGVELKYSDQFAGRVGYLYDPLGQREDLTYGIGVGLKKLSVDFGSIPQAKDSNLPNVSKITIGYRF
;
A
#
# COMPACT_ATOMS: atom_id res chain seq x y z
N MET A 1 22.23 -3.38 33.66
CA MET A 1 22.65 -4.29 32.58
C MET A 1 22.48 -3.55 31.26
N ARG A 2 23.58 -3.17 30.61
CA ARG A 2 23.53 -2.48 29.30
C ARG A 2 23.46 -3.57 28.23
N PHE A 3 22.30 -3.77 27.62
CA PHE A 3 22.20 -4.60 26.43
C PHE A 3 22.74 -3.80 25.23
N SER A 4 23.74 -4.36 24.60
CA SER A 4 24.45 -3.77 23.46
C SER A 4 23.52 -3.64 22.27
N THR A 5 23.36 -2.43 21.74
CA THR A 5 22.55 -2.04 20.59
C THR A 5 22.99 -2.70 19.26
N THR A 6 24.07 -3.47 19.28
CA THR A 6 24.68 -4.10 18.10
C THR A 6 23.96 -5.38 17.64
N PHE A 7 23.09 -5.97 18.46
CA PHE A 7 22.44 -7.26 18.14
C PHE A 7 21.16 -7.13 17.31
N VAL A 8 20.54 -5.97 17.27
CA VAL A 8 19.26 -5.78 16.54
C VAL A 8 19.47 -5.55 15.04
N LEU A 9 20.63 -5.02 14.64
CA LEU A 9 20.92 -4.77 13.21
C LEU A 9 21.36 -6.05 12.45
N ALA A 10 21.90 -7.05 13.14
CA ALA A 10 22.41 -8.29 12.52
C ALA A 10 21.30 -9.30 12.16
N ALA A 11 20.14 -9.24 12.81
CA ALA A 11 19.03 -10.17 12.55
C ALA A 11 18.23 -9.83 11.28
N ALA A 12 18.33 -8.60 10.75
CA ALA A 12 17.60 -8.17 9.55
C ALA A 12 18.29 -8.54 8.23
N LEU A 13 19.56 -8.93 8.25
CA LEU A 13 20.36 -9.17 7.04
C LEU A 13 20.48 -10.65 6.61
N GLY A 14 19.89 -11.58 7.37
CA GLY A 14 20.07 -13.03 7.16
C GLY A 14 19.03 -13.76 6.29
N ILE A 15 18.04 -13.10 5.69
CA ILE A 15 16.90 -13.78 5.02
C ILE A 15 16.93 -13.69 3.48
N CYS A 16 18.01 -13.26 2.87
CA CYS A 16 18.10 -13.16 1.42
C CYS A 16 18.87 -14.31 0.77
N ALA A 17 18.27 -15.50 0.68
CA ALA A 17 18.69 -16.54 -0.26
C ALA A 17 17.52 -17.44 -0.62
N VAL A 18 16.70 -17.03 -1.61
CA VAL A 18 15.74 -17.92 -2.28
C VAL A 18 15.93 -17.79 -3.78
N ALA A 19 16.12 -18.93 -4.45
CA ALA A 19 16.34 -19.07 -5.88
C ALA A 19 15.12 -18.61 -6.72
N PRO A 20 15.33 -18.21 -8.00
CA PRO A 20 14.33 -17.51 -8.79
C PRO A 20 13.27 -18.43 -9.36
N ALA A 21 12.01 -18.17 -9.09
CA ALA A 21 10.89 -18.58 -9.91
C ALA A 21 10.38 -17.36 -10.69
N PHE A 22 10.39 -17.42 -11.99
CA PHE A 22 9.93 -16.34 -12.88
C PHE A 22 8.40 -16.34 -12.96
N ALA A 23 7.72 -15.94 -11.91
CA ALA A 23 6.29 -15.65 -11.97
C ALA A 23 6.04 -14.28 -11.34
N GLN A 24 5.34 -13.40 -12.04
CA GLN A 24 4.77 -12.21 -11.41
C GLN A 24 3.78 -12.68 -10.35
N GLY A 25 3.81 -12.06 -9.17
CA GLY A 25 2.89 -12.41 -8.08
C GLY A 25 1.43 -12.23 -8.50
N THR A 26 0.56 -13.07 -7.96
CA THR A 26 -0.89 -13.00 -8.12
C THR A 26 -1.49 -12.11 -7.03
N GLY A 27 -2.70 -11.58 -7.27
CA GLY A 27 -3.32 -10.62 -6.37
C GLY A 27 -2.86 -9.20 -6.67
N ARG A 28 -3.13 -8.72 -7.88
CA ARG A 28 -2.71 -7.40 -8.35
C ARG A 28 -3.25 -6.26 -7.49
N SER A 29 -4.39 -6.46 -6.84
CA SER A 29 -4.95 -5.51 -5.88
C SER A 29 -4.02 -5.23 -4.70
N LEU A 30 -3.10 -6.16 -4.38
CA LEU A 30 -2.13 -6.02 -3.30
C LEU A 30 -0.90 -5.17 -3.68
N ASP A 31 -0.65 -4.97 -4.98
CA ASP A 31 0.47 -4.17 -5.51
C ASP A 31 0.06 -2.72 -5.82
N ILE A 32 -1.24 -2.44 -5.87
CA ILE A 32 -1.74 -1.10 -6.13
C ILE A 32 -1.76 -0.33 -4.81
N GLU A 33 -0.84 0.62 -4.69
CA GLU A 33 -0.68 1.40 -3.47
C GLU A 33 -1.85 2.37 -3.27
N PRO A 34 -2.65 2.24 -2.17
CA PRO A 34 -3.71 3.18 -1.85
C PRO A 34 -3.16 4.49 -1.25
N GLY A 35 -4.03 5.49 -1.18
CA GLY A 35 -3.73 6.77 -0.55
C GLY A 35 -3.17 7.79 -1.53
N ALA A 36 -3.95 8.85 -1.79
CA ALA A 36 -3.56 9.94 -2.67
C ALA A 36 -2.34 10.70 -2.13
N ARG A 37 -2.21 10.82 -0.80
CA ARG A 37 -1.06 11.45 -0.14
C ARG A 37 0.24 10.74 -0.50
N GLN A 38 0.32 9.41 -0.27
CA GLN A 38 1.51 8.62 -0.52
C GLN A 38 1.83 8.57 -2.02
N ASN A 39 0.80 8.49 -2.86
CA ASN A 39 1.00 8.53 -4.32
C ASN A 39 1.56 9.86 -4.80
N GLY A 40 1.15 10.99 -4.22
CA GLY A 40 1.75 12.29 -4.51
C GLY A 40 3.19 12.45 -4.01
N LEU A 41 3.65 11.53 -3.15
CA LEU A 41 5.00 11.46 -2.59
C LEU A 41 5.87 10.40 -3.28
N GLY A 42 5.63 10.08 -4.54
CA GLY A 42 6.36 9.07 -5.28
C GLY A 42 5.96 7.63 -4.94
N ALA A 43 4.80 7.40 -4.33
CA ALA A 43 4.42 6.13 -3.73
C ALA A 43 5.36 5.72 -2.57
N ALA A 44 5.72 6.67 -1.72
CA ALA A 44 6.47 6.46 -0.48
C ALA A 44 5.58 6.68 0.75
N GLY A 45 5.54 5.69 1.65
CA GLY A 45 4.61 5.72 2.79
C GLY A 45 4.97 4.84 3.98
N VAL A 46 6.00 4.00 3.88
CA VAL A 46 6.31 2.95 4.87
C VAL A 46 6.72 3.52 6.24
N ALA A 47 7.31 4.70 6.27
CA ALA A 47 7.67 5.38 7.52
C ALA A 47 6.67 6.48 7.94
N LEU A 48 5.56 6.64 7.19
CA LEU A 48 4.49 7.58 7.52
C LEU A 48 3.48 6.91 8.47
N ALA A 49 3.17 7.58 9.59
CA ALA A 49 2.22 7.05 10.59
C ALA A 49 1.26 8.15 11.04
N GLU A 50 0.65 8.87 10.09
CA GLU A 50 -0.17 10.04 10.36
C GLU A 50 -1.62 9.92 9.88
N ASP A 51 -1.88 9.09 8.90
CA ASP A 51 -3.21 8.87 8.31
C ASP A 51 -3.61 7.39 8.38
N ALA A 52 -4.91 7.10 8.24
CA ALA A 52 -5.41 5.74 8.42
C ALA A 52 -4.89 4.78 7.36
N THR A 53 -4.73 5.23 6.11
CA THR A 53 -4.16 4.43 5.03
C THR A 53 -2.68 4.11 5.29
N GLY A 54 -1.91 5.08 5.77
CA GLY A 54 -0.49 4.91 6.13
C GLY A 54 -0.28 3.88 7.23
N VAL A 55 -1.11 3.92 8.30
CA VAL A 55 -0.99 3.01 9.45
C VAL A 55 -1.72 1.68 9.27
N THR A 56 -2.30 1.41 8.11
CA THR A 56 -2.90 0.11 7.77
C THR A 56 -2.15 -0.54 6.64
N TRP A 57 -2.42 -0.13 5.40
CA TRP A 57 -1.85 -0.78 4.21
C TRP A 57 -0.33 -0.63 4.09
N TRP A 58 0.19 0.58 4.39
CA TRP A 58 1.62 0.86 4.21
C TRP A 58 2.48 0.26 5.32
N ASN A 59 2.09 0.47 6.58
CA ASN A 59 2.85 -0.06 7.72
C ASN A 59 1.95 -0.19 8.96
N PRO A 60 1.44 -1.40 9.26
CA PRO A 60 0.57 -1.61 10.43
C PRO A 60 1.25 -1.33 11.78
N ALA A 61 2.59 -1.26 11.87
CA ALA A 61 3.25 -0.82 13.09
C ALA A 61 2.94 0.64 13.43
N GLY A 62 2.55 1.47 12.45
CA GLY A 62 2.08 2.83 12.69
C GLY A 62 0.86 2.91 13.60
N LEU A 63 0.04 1.87 13.68
CA LEU A 63 -1.09 1.75 14.60
C LEU A 63 -0.68 1.90 16.06
N GLY A 64 0.54 1.50 16.45
CA GLY A 64 1.05 1.69 17.81
C GLY A 64 1.14 3.17 18.24
N PHE A 65 1.06 4.10 17.31
CA PHE A 65 1.11 5.54 17.57
C PHE A 65 -0.24 6.25 17.35
N VAL A 66 -1.27 5.51 16.93
CA VAL A 66 -2.62 6.06 16.73
C VAL A 66 -3.27 6.36 18.08
N ASN A 67 -3.80 7.57 18.23
CA ASN A 67 -4.46 8.04 19.45
C ASN A 67 -5.91 8.48 19.23
N LYS A 68 -6.38 8.51 17.99
CA LYS A 68 -7.75 8.87 17.60
C LYS A 68 -8.27 7.90 16.55
N SER A 69 -9.57 7.65 16.57
CA SER A 69 -10.22 6.88 15.52
C SER A 69 -10.27 7.69 14.22
N ALA A 70 -10.10 7.01 13.10
CA ALA A 70 -10.20 7.63 11.78
C ALA A 70 -10.75 6.63 10.76
N ILE A 71 -11.38 7.16 9.71
CA ILE A 71 -11.80 6.43 8.53
C ILE A 71 -11.24 7.13 7.31
N GLU A 72 -10.78 6.37 6.33
CA GLU A 72 -10.35 6.88 5.02
C GLU A 72 -10.86 5.99 3.90
N VAL A 73 -11.22 6.63 2.79
CA VAL A 73 -11.62 5.97 1.55
C VAL A 73 -10.82 6.57 0.41
N SER A 74 -10.17 5.70 -0.37
CA SER A 74 -9.40 6.06 -1.57
C SER A 74 -10.05 5.45 -2.80
N TYR A 75 -10.05 6.18 -3.90
CA TYR A 75 -10.56 5.74 -5.20
C TYR A 75 -9.61 6.16 -6.33
N ALA A 76 -9.46 5.29 -7.31
CA ALA A 76 -8.74 5.57 -8.56
C ALA A 76 -9.37 4.83 -9.74
N GLN A 77 -9.47 5.51 -10.89
CA GLN A 77 -9.68 4.89 -12.19
C GLN A 77 -8.31 4.52 -12.76
N LEU A 78 -8.08 3.24 -13.05
CA LEU A 78 -6.71 2.75 -13.33
C LEU A 78 -6.27 2.94 -14.77
N VAL A 79 -7.18 2.95 -15.72
CA VAL A 79 -6.90 3.12 -17.15
C VAL A 79 -7.76 4.23 -17.76
N PRO A 80 -7.54 5.48 -17.31
CA PRO A 80 -8.33 6.62 -17.76
C PRO A 80 -8.18 6.81 -19.28
N GLY A 81 -9.29 7.10 -19.94
CA GLY A 81 -9.32 7.26 -21.40
C GLY A 81 -9.46 5.96 -22.20
N LEU A 82 -9.27 4.78 -21.58
CA LEU A 82 -9.41 3.48 -22.24
C LEU A 82 -10.62 2.68 -21.72
N ALA A 83 -10.75 2.54 -20.41
CA ALA A 83 -11.84 1.80 -19.77
C ALA A 83 -12.33 2.54 -18.52
N SER A 84 -13.60 2.91 -18.48
CA SER A 84 -14.17 3.68 -17.37
C SER A 84 -14.53 2.82 -16.15
N ASP A 85 -14.67 1.53 -16.33
CA ASP A 85 -15.08 0.54 -15.32
C ASP A 85 -13.92 -0.17 -14.64
N VAL A 86 -12.66 0.05 -15.08
CA VAL A 86 -11.46 -0.47 -14.41
C VAL A 86 -11.05 0.47 -13.28
N SER A 87 -11.28 0.05 -12.04
CA SER A 87 -11.12 0.92 -10.87
C SER A 87 -10.57 0.20 -9.65
N TYR A 88 -9.94 0.97 -8.79
CA TYR A 88 -9.41 0.52 -7.50
C TYR A 88 -9.99 1.37 -6.37
N SER A 89 -10.44 0.70 -5.32
CA SER A 89 -10.94 1.33 -4.11
C SER A 89 -10.28 0.71 -2.89
N TYR A 90 -9.97 1.54 -1.91
CA TYR A 90 -9.53 1.13 -0.59
C TYR A 90 -10.27 1.89 0.48
N ALA A 91 -10.87 1.18 1.43
CA ALA A 91 -11.51 1.77 2.59
C ALA A 91 -10.84 1.23 3.85
N THR A 92 -10.58 2.09 4.83
CA THR A 92 -10.00 1.67 6.10
C THR A 92 -10.57 2.46 7.28
N TYR A 93 -10.71 1.77 8.41
CA TYR A 93 -11.07 2.34 9.70
C TYR A 93 -10.04 1.93 10.74
N VAL A 94 -9.62 2.86 11.58
CA VAL A 94 -8.67 2.62 12.67
C VAL A 94 -9.25 3.07 14.00
N ARG A 95 -8.97 2.30 15.07
CA ARG A 95 -9.43 2.60 16.42
C ARG A 95 -8.37 2.25 17.46
N PRO A 96 -7.93 3.22 18.29
CA PRO A 96 -7.09 2.92 19.45
C PRO A 96 -7.90 2.17 20.51
N VAL A 97 -7.26 1.18 21.16
CA VAL A 97 -7.83 0.40 22.26
C VAL A 97 -6.84 0.43 23.42
N GLN A 98 -7.27 0.97 24.55
CA GLN A 98 -6.41 1.16 25.71
C GLN A 98 -5.80 -0.17 26.18
N GLY A 99 -4.49 -0.20 26.36
CA GLY A 99 -3.73 -1.38 26.79
C GLY A 99 -3.41 -2.39 25.67
N TRP A 100 -4.01 -2.25 24.46
CA TRP A 100 -3.85 -3.19 23.35
C TRP A 100 -3.15 -2.59 22.11
N GLY A 101 -2.96 -1.27 22.08
CA GLY A 101 -2.51 -0.53 20.91
C GLY A 101 -3.68 -0.04 20.06
N ALA A 102 -3.67 -0.27 18.76
CA ALA A 102 -4.80 0.05 17.89
C ALA A 102 -5.09 -1.09 16.92
N PHE A 103 -6.36 -1.16 16.52
CA PHE A 103 -6.85 -2.07 15.51
C PHE A 103 -7.30 -1.29 14.28
N GLY A 104 -7.16 -1.92 13.11
CA GLY A 104 -7.68 -1.42 11.85
C GLY A 104 -8.51 -2.49 11.14
N LEU A 105 -9.47 -2.02 10.36
CA LEU A 105 -10.19 -2.80 9.36
C LEU A 105 -9.92 -2.18 8.00
N GLY A 106 -9.72 -2.99 6.98
CA GLY A 106 -9.52 -2.52 5.61
C GLY A 106 -10.23 -3.39 4.60
N LEU A 107 -10.54 -2.78 3.46
CA LEU A 107 -11.14 -3.47 2.32
C LEU A 107 -10.53 -2.91 1.05
N VAL A 108 -9.85 -3.76 0.30
CA VAL A 108 -9.44 -3.49 -1.09
C VAL A 108 -10.49 -4.06 -2.02
N PHE A 109 -10.85 -3.28 -3.03
CA PHE A 109 -11.67 -3.71 -4.15
C PHE A 109 -11.05 -3.25 -5.46
N LEU A 110 -10.66 -4.21 -6.29
CA LEU A 110 -10.17 -3.98 -7.65
C LEU A 110 -11.19 -4.53 -8.63
N ASN A 111 -11.73 -3.66 -9.47
CA ASN A 111 -12.60 -4.02 -10.58
C ASN A 111 -11.81 -3.97 -11.89
N TYR A 112 -11.78 -5.07 -12.61
CA TYR A 112 -11.15 -5.17 -13.94
C TYR A 112 -12.11 -4.83 -15.09
N GLY A 113 -13.37 -4.47 -14.75
CA GLY A 113 -14.41 -4.18 -15.72
C GLY A 113 -15.20 -5.42 -16.15
N THR A 114 -16.02 -5.19 -17.18
CA THR A 114 -16.91 -6.19 -17.77
C THR A 114 -16.32 -6.70 -19.08
N THR A 115 -16.32 -8.02 -19.24
CA THR A 115 -15.81 -8.69 -20.44
C THR A 115 -16.93 -9.48 -21.11
N PRO A 116 -17.16 -9.32 -22.44
CA PRO A 116 -18.07 -10.17 -23.18
C PRO A 116 -17.55 -11.61 -23.22
N GLY A 117 -18.39 -12.55 -22.78
CA GLY A 117 -18.08 -13.98 -22.83
C GLY A 117 -18.43 -14.59 -24.19
N THR A 118 -17.61 -15.53 -24.65
CA THR A 118 -17.86 -16.31 -25.86
C THR A 118 -17.59 -17.80 -25.59
N ASP A 119 -18.33 -18.68 -26.29
CA ASP A 119 -18.05 -20.10 -26.30
C ASP A 119 -16.88 -20.46 -27.24
N THR A 120 -16.52 -21.73 -27.32
CA THR A 120 -15.44 -22.25 -28.18
C THR A 120 -15.71 -22.06 -29.68
N ASN A 121 -16.94 -21.76 -30.08
CA ASN A 121 -17.36 -21.50 -31.46
C ASN A 121 -17.47 -19.98 -31.76
N GLY A 122 -17.17 -19.12 -30.74
CA GLY A 122 -17.28 -17.67 -30.87
C GLY A 122 -18.68 -17.11 -30.62
N ASN A 123 -19.66 -17.90 -30.19
CA ASN A 123 -21.01 -17.39 -29.88
C ASN A 123 -21.00 -16.68 -28.54
N PRO A 124 -21.73 -15.54 -28.41
CA PRO A 124 -21.86 -14.85 -27.13
C PRO A 124 -22.49 -15.71 -26.06
N THR A 125 -21.86 -15.76 -24.86
CA THR A 125 -22.37 -16.48 -23.68
C THR A 125 -22.86 -15.55 -22.56
N GLY A 126 -22.90 -14.24 -22.83
CA GLY A 126 -23.21 -13.19 -21.86
C GLY A 126 -21.94 -12.52 -21.28
N ASP A 127 -22.13 -11.42 -20.59
CA ASP A 127 -21.07 -10.66 -20.00
C ASP A 127 -20.71 -11.19 -18.60
N PHE A 128 -19.44 -11.06 -18.20
CA PHE A 128 -19.00 -11.33 -16.83
C PHE A 128 -18.08 -10.22 -16.32
N THR A 129 -18.03 -10.03 -15.02
CA THR A 129 -17.14 -9.07 -14.36
C THR A 129 -15.98 -9.80 -13.68
N SER A 130 -14.78 -9.25 -13.82
CA SER A 130 -13.59 -9.73 -13.10
C SER A 130 -13.25 -8.75 -11.97
N ASN A 131 -12.92 -9.27 -10.80
CA ASN A 131 -12.63 -8.45 -9.64
C ASN A 131 -11.71 -9.15 -8.63
N GLU A 132 -11.08 -8.34 -7.77
CA GLU A 132 -10.39 -8.81 -6.57
C GLU A 132 -10.96 -8.10 -5.35
N VAL A 133 -11.21 -8.86 -4.29
CA VAL A 133 -11.70 -8.36 -3.01
C VAL A 133 -10.77 -8.82 -1.91
N SER A 134 -10.25 -7.90 -1.10
CA SER A 134 -9.35 -8.24 0.00
C SER A 134 -9.74 -7.49 1.28
N PRO A 135 -10.64 -8.06 2.10
CA PRO A 135 -10.82 -7.62 3.47
C PRO A 135 -9.60 -7.95 4.31
N ALA A 136 -9.26 -7.04 5.24
CA ALA A 136 -8.11 -7.17 6.12
C ALA A 136 -8.41 -6.67 7.53
N VAL A 137 -7.76 -7.30 8.51
CA VAL A 137 -7.66 -6.81 9.87
C VAL A 137 -6.21 -6.44 10.15
N TYR A 138 -6.01 -5.33 10.85
CA TYR A 138 -4.71 -4.79 11.20
C TYR A 138 -4.62 -4.62 12.70
N TRP A 139 -3.45 -4.85 13.25
CA TRP A 139 -3.14 -4.58 14.64
C TRP A 139 -1.74 -4.02 14.75
N GLY A 140 -1.56 -3.08 15.68
CA GLY A 140 -0.23 -2.56 16.01
C GLY A 140 -0.18 -2.01 17.42
N THR A 141 0.97 -2.19 18.04
CA THR A 141 1.19 -1.75 19.41
C THR A 141 2.60 -1.21 19.61
N ARG A 142 2.72 -0.28 20.51
CA ARG A 142 3.99 0.32 20.92
C ARG A 142 4.63 -0.53 22.00
N LEU A 143 5.80 -1.07 21.72
CA LEU A 143 6.60 -1.87 22.67
C LEU A 143 7.53 -0.98 23.52
N LEU A 144 8.06 0.10 22.93
CA LEU A 144 8.86 1.13 23.59
C LEU A 144 8.32 2.51 23.18
N PRO A 145 8.65 3.59 23.89
CA PRO A 145 8.18 4.94 23.51
C PRO A 145 8.42 5.29 22.04
N GLU A 146 9.52 4.84 21.47
CA GLU A 146 9.96 5.13 20.11
C GLU A 146 9.75 3.96 19.13
N PHE A 147 9.39 2.75 19.62
CA PHE A 147 9.33 1.54 18.80
C PHE A 147 7.98 0.85 18.87
N SER A 148 7.43 0.55 17.70
CA SER A 148 6.19 -0.20 17.55
C SER A 148 6.33 -1.35 16.55
N VAL A 149 5.47 -2.34 16.73
CA VAL A 149 5.31 -3.49 15.83
C VAL A 149 3.85 -3.58 15.39
N GLY A 150 3.62 -4.20 14.25
CA GLY A 150 2.29 -4.41 13.74
C GLY A 150 2.21 -5.63 12.84
N ALA A 151 0.99 -6.08 12.65
CA ALA A 151 0.66 -7.19 11.76
C ALA A 151 -0.68 -6.95 11.08
N SER A 152 -0.89 -7.58 9.94
CA SER A 152 -2.19 -7.67 9.28
C SER A 152 -2.49 -9.09 8.87
N LEU A 153 -3.77 -9.43 8.83
CA LEU A 153 -4.29 -10.65 8.21
C LEU A 153 -5.29 -10.23 7.13
N LYS A 154 -5.06 -10.72 5.91
CA LYS A 154 -5.86 -10.43 4.71
C LYS A 154 -6.48 -11.72 4.21
N TYR A 155 -7.74 -11.66 3.80
CA TYR A 155 -8.33 -12.68 2.95
C TYR A 155 -8.38 -12.13 1.52
N ILE A 156 -7.88 -12.86 0.56
CA ILE A 156 -7.77 -12.44 -0.83
C ILE A 156 -8.65 -13.36 -1.68
N ARG A 157 -9.65 -12.80 -2.36
CA ARG A 157 -10.49 -13.50 -3.33
C ARG A 157 -10.33 -12.83 -4.69
N ILE A 158 -9.98 -13.63 -5.67
CA ILE A 158 -9.74 -13.20 -7.05
C ILE A 158 -10.75 -13.93 -7.94
N GLN A 159 -11.52 -13.18 -8.71
CA GLN A 159 -12.43 -13.69 -9.70
C GLN A 159 -12.05 -13.14 -11.08
N LEU A 160 -11.49 -13.97 -11.93
CA LEU A 160 -11.10 -13.61 -13.31
C LEU A 160 -12.10 -14.07 -14.36
N ALA A 161 -12.89 -15.09 -14.03
CA ALA A 161 -13.95 -15.64 -14.86
C ALA A 161 -15.08 -16.20 -13.96
N PRO A 162 -16.22 -16.64 -14.52
CA PRO A 162 -17.25 -17.33 -13.76
C PRO A 162 -16.71 -18.55 -13.01
N GLN A 163 -17.25 -18.83 -11.82
CA GLN A 163 -16.80 -19.95 -10.99
C GLN A 163 -16.96 -21.31 -11.70
N ALA A 164 -17.99 -21.47 -12.51
CA ALA A 164 -18.21 -22.67 -13.33
C ALA A 164 -17.08 -22.95 -14.34
N GLN A 165 -16.24 -21.93 -14.63
CA GLN A 165 -15.06 -22.03 -15.50
C GLN A 165 -13.75 -22.05 -14.68
N SER A 166 -13.81 -22.38 -13.39
CA SER A 166 -12.65 -22.37 -12.47
C SER A 166 -11.92 -21.00 -12.40
N GLY A 167 -12.65 -19.90 -12.60
CA GLY A 167 -12.11 -18.54 -12.65
C GLY A 167 -12.00 -17.87 -11.28
N VAL A 168 -12.19 -18.59 -10.17
CA VAL A 168 -12.16 -18.03 -8.81
C VAL A 168 -11.09 -18.73 -7.98
N GLY A 169 -10.20 -17.92 -7.40
CA GLY A 169 -9.18 -18.38 -6.45
C GLY A 169 -9.24 -17.55 -5.15
N SER A 170 -8.82 -18.15 -4.04
CA SER A 170 -8.72 -17.44 -2.78
C SER A 170 -7.55 -17.94 -1.92
N THR A 171 -7.04 -17.06 -1.07
CA THR A 171 -5.96 -17.36 -0.13
C THR A 171 -5.95 -16.36 1.01
N PHE A 172 -4.99 -16.52 1.92
CA PHE A 172 -4.72 -15.59 3.01
C PHE A 172 -3.32 -14.98 2.87
N GLY A 173 -3.16 -13.75 3.34
CA GLY A 173 -1.88 -13.05 3.40
C GLY A 173 -1.67 -12.45 4.78
N LEU A 174 -0.42 -12.48 5.25
CA LEU A 174 0.03 -11.88 6.49
C LEU A 174 1.05 -10.77 6.18
N ASP A 175 0.94 -9.64 6.86
CA ASP A 175 2.01 -8.65 6.90
C ASP A 175 2.62 -8.61 8.30
N LEU A 176 3.93 -8.35 8.35
CA LEU A 176 4.69 -8.10 9.58
C LEU A 176 5.47 -6.81 9.44
N ALA A 177 5.32 -5.92 10.40
CA ALA A 177 5.87 -4.57 10.30
C ALA A 177 6.50 -4.07 11.59
N ALA A 178 7.45 -3.14 11.43
CA ALA A 178 8.05 -2.38 12.51
C ALA A 178 8.18 -0.91 12.13
N LEU A 179 8.09 -0.04 13.13
CA LEU A 179 8.30 1.40 12.99
C LEU A 179 9.13 1.92 14.18
N TYR A 180 10.20 2.60 13.88
CA TYR A 180 11.07 3.25 14.85
C TYR A 180 11.07 4.76 14.63
N ARG A 181 10.82 5.52 15.70
CA ARG A 181 10.80 6.98 15.68
C ARG A 181 11.98 7.52 16.48
N ILE A 182 12.64 8.54 15.99
CA ILE A 182 13.68 9.30 16.68
C ILE A 182 13.17 10.74 16.87
N PRO A 183 12.43 11.02 17.97
CA PRO A 183 11.76 12.32 18.13
C PRO A 183 12.74 13.51 18.12
N ALA A 184 13.93 13.34 18.70
CA ALA A 184 14.96 14.40 18.74
C ALA A 184 15.44 14.80 17.32
N ALA A 185 15.48 13.87 16.39
CA ALA A 185 15.85 14.09 14.99
C ALA A 185 14.63 14.31 14.08
N ARG A 186 13.40 14.12 14.59
CA ARG A 186 12.14 14.11 13.82
C ARG A 186 12.20 13.13 12.64
N LEU A 187 12.81 11.97 12.85
CA LEU A 187 13.08 10.96 11.85
C LEU A 187 12.37 9.66 12.22
N ASN A 188 11.71 9.05 11.24
CA ASN A 188 11.08 7.74 11.37
C ASN A 188 11.72 6.76 10.39
N PHE A 189 11.85 5.50 10.80
CA PHE A 189 12.21 4.37 9.95
C PHE A 189 11.13 3.32 10.02
N GLY A 190 10.70 2.82 8.87
CA GLY A 190 9.67 1.80 8.75
C GLY A 190 10.16 0.59 7.96
N VAL A 191 9.68 -0.59 8.35
CA VAL A 191 9.85 -1.84 7.60
C VAL A 191 8.50 -2.55 7.57
N ASN A 192 8.16 -3.12 6.42
CA ASN A 192 6.97 -3.96 6.27
C ASN A 192 7.26 -5.11 5.30
N VAL A 193 7.09 -6.34 5.75
CA VAL A 193 7.08 -7.54 4.90
C VAL A 193 5.64 -7.88 4.63
N GLN A 194 5.22 -7.80 3.37
CA GLN A 194 3.82 -7.88 2.97
C GLN A 194 3.49 -9.19 2.27
N ASN A 195 2.23 -9.61 2.44
CA ASN A 195 1.58 -10.67 1.67
C ASN A 195 2.24 -12.05 1.83
N LEU A 196 2.77 -12.35 3.01
CA LEU A 196 3.26 -13.68 3.36
C LEU A 196 2.07 -14.65 3.43
N GLY A 197 2.02 -15.65 2.57
CA GLY A 197 0.90 -16.58 2.55
C GLY A 197 1.04 -17.67 1.50
N PRO A 198 0.10 -18.62 1.47
CA PRO A 198 0.03 -19.65 0.44
C PRO A 198 -0.20 -19.06 -0.95
N SER A 199 0.20 -19.80 -1.97
CA SER A 199 -0.11 -19.48 -3.36
C SER A 199 -1.61 -19.63 -3.63
N VAL A 200 -2.12 -18.87 -4.59
CA VAL A 200 -3.51 -18.97 -5.06
C VAL A 200 -3.61 -20.13 -6.05
N THR A 201 -4.65 -20.91 -5.92
CA THR A 201 -5.01 -21.98 -6.86
C THR A 201 -6.34 -21.63 -7.52
N PHE A 202 -6.41 -21.70 -8.86
CA PHE A 202 -7.63 -21.43 -9.64
C PHE A 202 -8.23 -22.72 -10.21
N ILE A 203 -7.43 -23.54 -10.89
CA ILE A 203 -7.90 -24.71 -11.62
C ILE A 203 -7.57 -25.99 -10.86
N ASN A 204 -6.31 -26.22 -10.56
CA ASN A 204 -5.81 -27.37 -9.82
C ASN A 204 -4.58 -27.02 -9.00
N GLU A 205 -4.15 -27.94 -8.13
CA GLU A 205 -3.02 -27.69 -7.23
C GLU A 205 -1.67 -27.60 -7.93
N ASP A 206 -1.53 -28.08 -9.15
CA ASP A 206 -0.29 -28.03 -9.93
C ASP A 206 -0.05 -26.64 -10.54
N GLN A 207 -1.11 -25.83 -10.66
CA GLN A 207 -1.07 -24.47 -11.21
C GLN A 207 -1.25 -23.42 -10.11
N ARG A 208 -0.25 -23.33 -9.23
CA ARG A 208 -0.24 -22.37 -8.11
C ARG A 208 0.49 -21.10 -8.49
N SER A 209 -0.11 -19.97 -8.21
CA SER A 209 0.48 -18.66 -8.42
C SER A 209 0.80 -18.00 -7.06
N PRO A 210 2.06 -17.65 -6.78
CA PRO A 210 2.41 -17.02 -5.50
C PRO A 210 1.76 -15.65 -5.36
N LEU A 211 1.43 -15.25 -4.12
CA LEU A 211 1.04 -13.88 -3.83
C LEU A 211 2.19 -12.92 -4.14
N SER A 212 1.86 -11.70 -4.47
CA SER A 212 2.81 -10.60 -4.60
C SER A 212 3.39 -10.23 -3.22
N ARG A 213 4.48 -10.90 -2.84
CA ARG A 213 5.19 -10.69 -1.58
C ARG A 213 6.21 -9.58 -1.75
N ASN A 214 6.25 -8.64 -0.82
CA ASN A 214 7.12 -7.48 -0.89
C ASN A 214 7.82 -7.23 0.45
N LEU A 215 9.08 -6.81 0.38
CA LEU A 215 9.79 -6.17 1.47
C LEU A 215 9.83 -4.68 1.19
N LYS A 216 9.27 -3.88 2.07
CA LYS A 216 9.30 -2.42 2.00
C LYS A 216 10.09 -1.85 3.17
N VAL A 217 11.02 -0.95 2.89
CA VAL A 217 11.82 -0.22 3.89
C VAL A 217 11.73 1.26 3.56
N GLY A 218 11.53 2.10 4.56
CA GLY A 218 11.37 3.53 4.31
C GLY A 218 11.86 4.41 5.45
N ALA A 219 12.08 5.67 5.12
CA ALA A 219 12.40 6.73 6.05
C ALA A 219 11.53 7.96 5.80
N ALA A 220 11.20 8.68 6.87
CA ALA A 220 10.46 9.93 6.82
C ALA A 220 11.11 10.93 7.78
N TRP A 221 11.53 12.08 7.26
CA TRP A 221 12.20 13.12 8.01
C TRP A 221 11.44 14.44 7.94
N GLU A 222 10.94 14.88 9.10
CA GLU A 222 10.36 16.20 9.23
C GLU A 222 11.50 17.23 9.37
N ALA A 223 12.01 17.69 8.23
CA ALA A 223 13.18 18.56 8.15
C ALA A 223 12.92 19.95 8.75
N TYR A 224 11.67 20.41 8.71
CA TYR A 224 11.24 21.68 9.28
C TYR A 224 9.82 21.57 9.84
N ASN A 225 9.61 22.09 11.04
CA ASN A 225 8.28 22.22 11.64
C ASN A 225 8.30 23.42 12.61
N LYS A 226 7.94 24.56 12.10
CA LYS A 226 7.90 25.81 12.88
C LYS A 226 6.82 26.73 12.31
N ASP A 227 6.17 27.45 13.22
CA ASP A 227 5.07 28.36 12.92
C ASP A 227 3.91 27.61 12.23
N GLN A 228 3.57 28.01 11.02
CA GLN A 228 2.49 27.41 10.23
C GLN A 228 3.01 26.45 9.14
N PHE A 229 4.34 26.28 9.03
CA PHE A 229 4.95 25.49 7.97
C PHE A 229 5.56 24.20 8.51
N ARG A 230 5.29 23.11 7.79
CA ARG A 230 5.92 21.81 8.00
C ARG A 230 6.46 21.29 6.69
N PHE A 231 7.73 20.92 6.66
CA PHE A 231 8.39 20.33 5.51
C PHE A 231 8.86 18.91 5.84
N LEU A 232 8.38 17.95 5.05
CA LEU A 232 8.63 16.53 5.21
C LEU A 232 9.32 15.97 3.96
N LEU A 233 10.35 15.16 4.18
CA LEU A 233 11.02 14.34 3.17
C LEU A 233 10.72 12.88 3.44
N VAL A 234 10.44 12.10 2.40
CA VAL A 234 10.20 10.67 2.49
C VAL A 234 10.97 9.91 1.43
N GLY A 235 11.35 8.68 1.75
CA GLY A 235 11.95 7.77 0.78
C GLY A 235 11.70 6.34 1.18
N ASP A 236 11.34 5.50 0.18
CA ASP A 236 11.06 4.07 0.34
C ASP A 236 11.84 3.26 -0.67
N PHE A 237 12.27 2.08 -0.25
CA PHE A 237 12.76 1.01 -1.10
C PHE A 237 11.80 -0.18 -0.98
N ASN A 238 11.32 -0.67 -2.11
CA ASN A 238 10.42 -1.81 -2.21
C ASN A 238 11.06 -2.90 -3.06
N GLN A 239 11.17 -4.11 -2.53
CA GLN A 239 11.74 -5.28 -3.18
C GLN A 239 10.69 -6.38 -3.27
N SER A 240 10.43 -6.87 -4.48
CA SER A 240 9.66 -8.10 -4.66
C SER A 240 10.42 -9.31 -4.10
N LEU A 241 9.73 -10.14 -3.33
CA LEU A 241 10.24 -11.41 -2.82
C LEU A 241 9.83 -12.61 -3.71
N VAL A 242 9.18 -12.32 -4.84
CA VAL A 242 8.71 -13.33 -5.81
C VAL A 242 9.44 -13.20 -7.14
N THR A 243 9.57 -11.96 -7.62
CA THR A 243 10.20 -11.68 -8.91
C THR A 243 11.62 -11.15 -8.69
N SER A 244 12.60 -11.91 -9.16
CA SER A 244 14.00 -11.51 -9.07
C SER A 244 14.25 -10.22 -9.87
N GLY A 245 15.01 -9.28 -9.28
CA GLY A 245 15.35 -8.01 -9.91
C GLY A 245 14.22 -6.98 -9.95
N PHE A 246 13.02 -7.30 -9.45
CA PHE A 246 11.96 -6.31 -9.32
C PHE A 246 12.10 -5.53 -8.03
N TYR A 247 12.42 -4.25 -8.17
CA TYR A 247 12.49 -3.31 -7.06
C TYR A 247 11.99 -1.93 -7.49
N GLN A 248 11.63 -1.11 -6.52
CA GLN A 248 11.23 0.28 -6.71
C GLN A 248 11.99 1.15 -5.71
N MET A 249 12.35 2.35 -6.14
CA MET A 249 12.91 3.40 -5.29
C MET A 249 12.00 4.62 -5.40
N ASN A 250 11.44 5.02 -4.29
CA ASN A 250 10.40 6.03 -4.26
C ASN A 250 10.82 7.14 -3.30
N GLY A 251 10.48 8.38 -3.63
CA GLY A 251 10.76 9.48 -2.73
C GLY A 251 9.93 10.71 -3.02
N GLY A 252 9.78 11.57 -2.04
CA GLY A 252 8.99 12.78 -2.20
C GLY A 252 9.16 13.79 -1.09
N VAL A 253 8.59 14.94 -1.34
CA VAL A 253 8.54 16.08 -0.41
C VAL A 253 7.10 16.53 -0.22
N GLU A 254 6.76 16.91 1.02
CA GLU A 254 5.48 17.51 1.38
C GLU A 254 5.74 18.84 2.08
N LEU A 255 5.10 19.87 1.60
CA LEU A 255 4.99 21.15 2.32
C LEU A 255 3.55 21.30 2.80
N LYS A 256 3.36 21.40 4.12
CA LYS A 256 2.07 21.73 4.74
C LYS A 256 2.07 23.16 5.26
N TYR A 257 0.92 23.81 5.12
CA TYR A 257 0.62 25.10 5.69
C TYR A 257 -0.59 25.00 6.63
N SER A 258 -0.39 25.36 7.91
CA SER A 258 -1.42 25.36 8.97
C SER A 258 -2.19 24.05 9.12
N ASP A 259 -1.62 22.91 8.73
CA ASP A 259 -2.31 21.61 8.63
C ASP A 259 -3.58 21.60 7.74
N GLN A 260 -3.85 22.74 7.06
CA GLN A 260 -5.02 22.90 6.20
C GLN A 260 -4.71 22.64 4.72
N PHE A 261 -3.52 23.00 4.29
CA PHE A 261 -3.11 22.83 2.89
C PHE A 261 -1.82 22.04 2.81
N ALA A 262 -1.73 21.16 1.84
CA ALA A 262 -0.52 20.42 1.54
C ALA A 262 -0.25 20.42 0.04
N GLY A 263 1.01 20.70 -0.34
CA GLY A 263 1.54 20.46 -1.68
C GLY A 263 2.57 19.34 -1.62
N ARG A 264 2.59 18.46 -2.63
CA ARG A 264 3.46 17.30 -2.69
C ARG A 264 4.05 17.14 -4.09
N VAL A 265 5.31 16.79 -4.13
CA VAL A 265 6.00 16.34 -5.34
C VAL A 265 6.84 15.14 -4.96
N GLY A 266 6.83 14.12 -5.80
CA GLY A 266 7.61 12.91 -5.60
C GLY A 266 8.16 12.39 -6.92
N TYR A 267 8.97 11.35 -6.81
CA TYR A 267 9.51 10.61 -7.93
C TYR A 267 9.34 9.11 -7.68
N LEU A 268 8.76 8.44 -8.66
CA LEU A 268 8.61 7.00 -8.70
C LEU A 268 9.65 6.42 -9.65
N TYR A 269 10.46 5.50 -9.16
CA TYR A 269 11.41 4.74 -9.96
C TYR A 269 11.10 3.25 -9.89
N ASP A 270 10.48 2.74 -10.96
CA ASP A 270 10.06 1.35 -11.13
C ASP A 270 10.54 0.87 -12.51
N PRO A 271 11.82 0.44 -12.61
CA PRO A 271 12.42 0.14 -13.90
C PRO A 271 11.78 -1.06 -14.61
N LEU A 272 11.31 -2.07 -13.86
CA LEU A 272 10.66 -3.24 -14.47
C LEU A 272 9.22 -2.91 -14.90
N GLY A 273 8.50 -2.07 -14.13
CA GLY A 273 7.17 -1.57 -14.50
C GLY A 273 7.21 -0.43 -15.49
N GLN A 274 8.41 0.01 -15.92
CA GLN A 274 8.64 1.12 -16.86
C GLN A 274 7.98 2.44 -16.40
N ARG A 275 7.87 2.64 -15.08
CA ARG A 275 7.29 3.84 -14.46
C ARG A 275 8.39 4.63 -13.78
N GLU A 276 8.94 5.60 -14.49
CA GLU A 276 10.02 6.46 -14.00
C GLU A 276 9.65 7.90 -14.29
N ASP A 277 8.93 8.55 -13.34
CA ASP A 277 8.45 9.91 -13.56
C ASP A 277 8.05 10.59 -12.26
N LEU A 278 7.76 11.88 -12.36
CA LEU A 278 7.28 12.71 -11.28
C LEU A 278 5.84 12.35 -10.89
N THR A 279 5.59 12.40 -9.60
CA THR A 279 4.26 12.38 -9.01
C THR A 279 3.98 13.73 -8.35
N TYR A 280 2.72 14.08 -8.22
CA TYR A 280 2.31 15.30 -7.52
C TYR A 280 1.00 15.10 -6.81
N GLY A 281 0.78 15.92 -5.81
CA GLY A 281 -0.45 15.87 -5.02
C GLY A 281 -0.74 17.15 -4.30
N ILE A 282 -2.00 17.31 -3.95
CA ILE A 282 -2.48 18.38 -3.09
C ILE A 282 -3.37 17.80 -1.99
N GLY A 283 -3.42 18.46 -0.84
CA GLY A 283 -4.26 18.06 0.27
C GLY A 283 -4.94 19.28 0.90
N VAL A 284 -6.18 19.08 1.32
CA VAL A 284 -6.96 20.06 2.07
C VAL A 284 -7.50 19.41 3.33
N GLY A 285 -7.19 20.03 4.49
CA GLY A 285 -7.67 19.61 5.80
C GLY A 285 -8.66 20.66 6.36
N LEU A 286 -9.83 20.19 6.77
CA LEU A 286 -10.87 21.03 7.39
C LEU A 286 -11.26 20.40 8.74
N LYS A 287 -10.64 20.86 9.83
CA LYS A 287 -10.88 20.30 11.18
C LYS A 287 -10.68 18.78 11.23
N LYS A 288 -11.77 18.02 11.06
CA LYS A 288 -11.80 16.56 11.13
C LYS A 288 -11.79 15.88 9.76
N LEU A 289 -12.10 16.63 8.70
CA LEU A 289 -12.17 16.15 7.33
C LEU A 289 -10.87 16.43 6.60
N SER A 290 -10.40 15.50 5.80
CA SER A 290 -9.31 15.69 4.84
C SER A 290 -9.72 15.19 3.46
N VAL A 291 -9.24 15.89 2.43
CA VAL A 291 -9.36 15.48 1.03
C VAL A 291 -7.98 15.61 0.41
N ASP A 292 -7.49 14.53 -0.13
CA ASP A 292 -6.21 14.47 -0.82
C ASP A 292 -6.41 14.04 -2.27
N PHE A 293 -5.67 14.66 -3.16
CA PHE A 293 -5.53 14.29 -4.56
C PHE A 293 -4.07 13.92 -4.83
N GLY A 294 -3.84 12.88 -5.60
CA GLY A 294 -2.51 12.44 -6.04
C GLY A 294 -2.55 11.94 -7.48
N SER A 295 -1.50 12.24 -8.23
CA SER A 295 -1.30 11.78 -9.60
C SER A 295 -0.05 10.95 -9.67
N ILE A 296 -0.15 9.74 -10.25
CA ILE A 296 0.94 8.79 -10.41
C ILE A 296 1.09 8.39 -11.88
N PRO A 297 2.32 8.29 -12.41
CA PRO A 297 2.54 7.97 -13.82
C PRO A 297 2.14 6.53 -14.15
N GLN A 298 1.71 6.33 -15.39
CA GLN A 298 1.59 5.04 -16.06
C GLN A 298 2.95 4.61 -16.64
N ALA A 299 3.04 3.39 -17.18
CA ALA A 299 4.22 2.96 -17.91
C ALA A 299 4.49 3.89 -19.11
N LYS A 300 5.76 4.22 -19.37
CA LYS A 300 6.19 5.21 -20.37
C LYS A 300 5.60 4.96 -21.77
N ASP A 301 5.52 3.69 -22.17
CA ASP A 301 5.08 3.32 -23.53
C ASP A 301 3.57 3.04 -23.63
N SER A 302 2.82 3.23 -22.53
CA SER A 302 1.37 2.93 -22.52
C SER A 302 0.52 3.94 -23.28
N ASN A 303 1.02 5.16 -23.50
CA ASN A 303 0.25 6.31 -24.02
C ASN A 303 -1.02 6.63 -23.20
N LEU A 304 -1.11 6.14 -21.98
CA LEU A 304 -2.23 6.39 -21.08
C LEU A 304 -1.96 7.62 -20.21
N PRO A 305 -2.99 8.40 -19.88
CA PRO A 305 -2.87 9.47 -18.90
C PRO A 305 -2.48 8.93 -17.53
N ASN A 306 -1.86 9.78 -16.69
CA ASN A 306 -1.56 9.45 -15.31
C ASN A 306 -2.81 9.02 -14.54
N VAL A 307 -2.64 8.08 -13.63
CA VAL A 307 -3.71 7.67 -12.71
C VAL A 307 -3.90 8.75 -11.65
N SER A 308 -5.12 9.24 -11.55
CA SER A 308 -5.54 10.17 -10.49
C SER A 308 -6.18 9.40 -9.35
N LYS A 309 -5.73 9.68 -8.13
CA LYS A 309 -6.31 9.12 -6.90
C LYS A 309 -6.89 10.22 -6.03
N ILE A 310 -8.01 9.92 -5.42
CA ILE A 310 -8.66 10.79 -4.43
C ILE A 310 -8.78 9.99 -3.14
N THR A 311 -8.44 10.62 -2.02
CA THR A 311 -8.65 10.06 -0.68
C THR A 311 -9.43 11.05 0.16
N ILE A 312 -10.48 10.56 0.81
CA ILE A 312 -11.29 11.33 1.75
C ILE A 312 -11.12 10.67 3.12
N GLY A 313 -10.75 11.48 4.11
CA GLY A 313 -10.53 11.03 5.49
C GLY A 313 -11.37 11.81 6.49
N TYR A 314 -11.77 11.13 7.58
CA TYR A 314 -12.43 11.74 8.71
C TYR A 314 -11.83 11.24 10.03
N ARG A 315 -11.48 12.16 10.93
CA ARG A 315 -10.97 11.88 12.28
C ARG A 315 -12.03 12.22 13.33
N PHE A 316 -12.26 11.29 14.25
CA PHE A 316 -13.27 11.42 15.31
C PHE A 316 -12.80 12.26 16.49
#